data_5087cfa2bcc2830f371f033ca8793a90
#
_entry.id   5087cfa2bcc2830f371f033ca8793a90
#
_cell.length_a   1.000
_cell.length_b   1.000
_cell.length_c   1.000
_cell.angle_alpha   90.00
_cell.angle_beta   90.00
_cell.angle_gamma   90.00
#
_symmetry.space_group_name_H-M   'P 1'
#
loop_
_entity.id
_entity.type
_entity.pdbx_description
1 polymer ?
#
loop_
_entity_poly.entity_id
_entity_poly.type
_entity_poly.pdbx_seq_one_letter_code
_entity_poly.pdbx_strand_id
1 'polypeptide(L)'
;MPLGTNPPQEHALSVGTTLVTLQVGGNNIGFSDIIVHCTTLSLANPFGSPCKDHYTSGGTDQLRAKINAAAPKVAADLQGIHADAPNARVLLVGYPVILPNSGSGCWPVVPIAFGDVPYLRGVERALNSMLAAVAAANHATFVGTYTASIGHDVCQAPGTKWVEGLIPTSPAVPFHPNQLGEQAMAQQVLAALG
;
A
#
# COMPACT_ATOMS: atom_id res chain seq x y z
N MET A 1 16.46 -7.94 -25.97
CA MET A 1 17.55 -7.46 -25.11
C MET A 1 17.22 -7.95 -23.71
N PRO A 2 18.16 -8.54 -22.96
CA PRO A 2 17.90 -8.80 -21.55
C PRO A 2 17.64 -7.47 -20.86
N LEU A 3 16.51 -7.36 -20.16
CA LEU A 3 16.23 -6.22 -19.31
C LEU A 3 17.31 -6.22 -18.22
N GLY A 4 18.24 -5.25 -18.30
CA GLY A 4 19.27 -5.09 -17.28
C GLY A 4 18.61 -4.86 -15.92
N THR A 5 19.26 -5.33 -14.86
CA THR A 5 18.83 -5.02 -13.49
C THR A 5 18.99 -3.51 -13.29
N ASN A 6 17.91 -2.80 -12.96
CA ASN A 6 18.01 -1.40 -12.59
C ASN A 6 18.90 -1.27 -11.34
N PRO A 7 19.78 -0.26 -11.28
CA PRO A 7 20.54 0.00 -10.07
C PRO A 7 19.58 0.35 -8.92
N PRO A 8 19.99 0.15 -7.64
CA PRO A 8 19.23 0.62 -6.50
C PRO A 8 18.87 2.10 -6.63
N GLN A 9 17.63 2.48 -6.31
CA GLN A 9 17.14 3.86 -6.46
C GLN A 9 17.90 4.85 -5.58
N GLU A 10 18.42 4.40 -4.45
CA GLU A 10 19.26 5.18 -3.55
C GLU A 10 20.55 5.72 -4.20
N HIS A 11 21.05 5.08 -5.26
CA HIS A 11 22.20 5.59 -6.02
C HIS A 11 21.92 6.93 -6.73
N ALA A 12 20.65 7.37 -6.81
CA ALA A 12 20.30 8.70 -7.33
C ALA A 12 20.40 9.80 -6.25
N LEU A 13 20.59 9.43 -4.98
CA LEU A 13 20.70 10.38 -3.88
C LEU A 13 22.10 11.01 -3.82
N SER A 14 22.15 12.21 -3.29
CA SER A 14 23.41 12.95 -3.08
C SER A 14 23.21 14.01 -2.01
N VAL A 15 24.30 14.60 -1.55
CA VAL A 15 24.28 15.74 -0.60
C VAL A 15 23.54 16.99 -1.15
N GLY A 16 23.32 17.05 -2.46
CA GLY A 16 22.55 18.09 -3.14
C GLY A 16 21.04 17.77 -3.24
N THR A 17 20.60 16.57 -2.87
CA THR A 17 19.20 16.19 -2.87
C THR A 17 18.45 16.95 -1.77
N THR A 18 17.36 17.65 -2.12
CA THR A 18 16.60 18.50 -1.19
C THR A 18 15.25 17.92 -0.79
N LEU A 19 14.71 16.98 -1.60
CA LEU A 19 13.42 16.33 -1.35
C LEU A 19 13.50 14.86 -1.78
N VAL A 20 13.02 13.97 -0.92
CA VAL A 20 12.81 12.56 -1.22
C VAL A 20 11.37 12.19 -0.88
N THR A 21 10.65 11.60 -1.83
CA THR A 21 9.36 10.95 -1.59
C THR A 21 9.54 9.45 -1.73
N LEU A 22 9.15 8.68 -0.72
CA LEU A 22 9.28 7.23 -0.69
C LEU A 22 7.92 6.60 -0.45
N GLN A 23 7.53 5.62 -1.27
CA GLN A 23 6.39 4.74 -1.00
C GLN A 23 6.89 3.30 -1.02
N VAL A 24 6.95 2.66 0.14
CA VAL A 24 7.53 1.33 0.35
C VAL A 24 6.77 0.60 1.46
N GLY A 25 6.94 -0.72 1.53
CA GLY A 25 6.32 -1.55 2.58
C GLY A 25 5.32 -2.57 2.03
N GLY A 26 4.52 -2.22 1.01
CA GLY A 26 3.58 -3.14 0.37
C GLY A 26 4.25 -4.38 -0.20
N ASN A 27 5.35 -4.21 -0.93
CA ASN A 27 6.12 -5.35 -1.44
C ASN A 27 6.83 -6.13 -0.32
N ASN A 28 7.23 -5.47 0.77
CA ASN A 28 7.86 -6.14 1.91
C ASN A 28 6.93 -7.12 2.62
N ILE A 29 5.62 -6.84 2.63
CA ILE A 29 4.61 -7.76 3.17
C ILE A 29 4.15 -8.82 2.15
N GLY A 30 4.56 -8.71 0.88
CA GLY A 30 4.14 -9.60 -0.21
C GLY A 30 2.72 -9.29 -0.71
N PHE A 31 2.41 -8.02 -0.95
CA PHE A 31 1.06 -7.56 -1.33
C PHE A 31 0.47 -8.35 -2.50
N SER A 32 1.23 -8.52 -3.59
CA SER A 32 0.75 -9.25 -4.77
C SER A 32 0.39 -10.70 -4.46
N ASP A 33 1.21 -11.39 -3.66
CA ASP A 33 0.96 -12.78 -3.26
C ASP A 33 -0.29 -12.88 -2.37
N ILE A 34 -0.48 -11.91 -1.48
CA ILE A 34 -1.68 -11.82 -0.62
C ILE A 34 -2.93 -11.69 -1.49
N ILE A 35 -2.92 -10.77 -2.46
CA ILE A 35 -4.07 -10.55 -3.35
C ILE A 35 -4.39 -11.80 -4.17
N VAL A 36 -3.38 -12.41 -4.82
CA VAL A 36 -3.56 -13.64 -5.61
C VAL A 36 -4.11 -14.77 -4.75
N HIS A 37 -3.53 -14.97 -3.57
CA HIS A 37 -3.93 -16.05 -2.67
C HIS A 37 -5.36 -15.83 -2.13
N CYS A 38 -5.68 -14.64 -1.64
CA CYS A 38 -7.01 -14.31 -1.14
C CYS A 38 -8.07 -14.42 -2.24
N THR A 39 -7.78 -13.93 -3.45
CA THR A 39 -8.68 -14.06 -4.59
C THR A 39 -8.95 -15.54 -4.90
N THR A 40 -7.91 -16.38 -4.94
CA THR A 40 -8.03 -17.82 -5.22
C THR A 40 -8.90 -18.52 -4.17
N LEU A 41 -8.67 -18.27 -2.91
CA LEU A 41 -9.47 -18.84 -1.81
C LEU A 41 -10.93 -18.37 -1.84
N SER A 42 -11.14 -17.11 -2.19
CA SER A 42 -12.46 -16.48 -2.27
C SER A 42 -13.36 -17.10 -3.33
N LEU A 43 -12.78 -17.60 -4.44
CA LEU A 43 -13.54 -18.29 -5.49
C LEU A 43 -14.24 -19.56 -4.98
N ALA A 44 -13.64 -20.26 -4.02
CA ALA A 44 -14.21 -21.47 -3.43
C ALA A 44 -15.24 -21.16 -2.32
N ASN A 45 -15.13 -20.01 -1.65
CA ASN A 45 -16.03 -19.63 -0.55
C ASN A 45 -16.25 -18.10 -0.49
N PRO A 46 -17.06 -17.54 -1.43
CA PRO A 46 -17.25 -16.09 -1.52
C PRO A 46 -18.05 -15.48 -0.34
N PHE A 47 -18.81 -16.27 0.39
CA PHE A 47 -19.64 -15.82 1.51
C PHE A 47 -18.95 -15.96 2.88
N GLY A 48 -17.80 -16.65 2.93
CA GLY A 48 -17.01 -16.84 4.13
C GLY A 48 -15.90 -15.81 4.30
N SER A 49 -14.86 -16.22 5.04
CA SER A 49 -13.63 -15.47 5.27
C SER A 49 -12.38 -16.35 5.04
N PRO A 50 -12.28 -17.05 3.90
CA PRO A 50 -11.24 -18.08 3.71
C PRO A 50 -9.82 -17.52 3.72
N CYS A 51 -9.61 -16.30 3.30
CA CYS A 51 -8.30 -15.63 3.34
C CYS A 51 -7.91 -15.33 4.80
N LYS A 52 -8.80 -14.73 5.58
CA LYS A 52 -8.60 -14.50 7.01
C LYS A 52 -8.29 -15.82 7.74
N ASP A 53 -9.13 -16.83 7.52
CA ASP A 53 -9.00 -18.13 8.17
C ASP A 53 -7.64 -18.76 7.87
N HIS A 54 -7.17 -18.67 6.61
CA HIS A 54 -5.84 -19.12 6.21
C HIS A 54 -4.73 -18.41 6.99
N TYR A 55 -4.73 -17.06 6.98
CA TYR A 55 -3.65 -16.26 7.59
C TYR A 55 -3.69 -16.23 9.12
N THR A 56 -4.78 -16.68 9.74
CA THR A 56 -4.92 -16.76 11.20
C THR A 56 -4.98 -18.20 11.76
N SER A 57 -4.87 -19.22 10.90
CA SER A 57 -5.03 -20.63 11.27
C SER A 57 -4.05 -21.14 12.34
N GLY A 58 -2.88 -20.52 12.46
CA GLY A 58 -1.85 -20.91 13.44
C GLY A 58 -1.95 -20.20 14.79
N GLY A 59 -3.07 -19.52 15.10
CA GLY A 59 -3.26 -18.76 16.34
C GLY A 59 -2.54 -17.40 16.36
N THR A 60 -1.81 -17.06 15.29
CA THR A 60 -1.18 -15.76 15.08
C THR A 60 -1.59 -15.20 13.71
N ASP A 61 -1.77 -13.89 13.62
CA ASP A 61 -2.07 -13.22 12.37
C ASP A 61 -0.76 -13.04 11.57
N GLN A 62 -0.58 -13.89 10.54
CA GLN A 62 0.61 -13.89 9.71
C GLN A 62 0.80 -12.58 8.93
N LEU A 63 -0.29 -11.88 8.52
CA LEU A 63 -0.18 -10.61 7.82
C LEU A 63 0.28 -9.50 8.78
N ARG A 64 -0.17 -9.51 10.03
CA ARG A 64 0.35 -8.62 11.08
C ARG A 64 1.83 -8.90 11.38
N ALA A 65 2.23 -10.17 11.41
CA ALA A 65 3.62 -10.55 11.59
C ALA A 65 4.50 -10.04 10.42
N LYS A 66 4.01 -10.13 9.16
CA LYS A 66 4.70 -9.59 7.99
C LYS A 66 4.86 -8.06 8.08
N ILE A 67 3.82 -7.34 8.52
CA ILE A 67 3.89 -5.88 8.73
C ILE A 67 4.95 -5.54 9.78
N ASN A 68 4.96 -6.23 10.92
CA ASN A 68 5.96 -6.03 11.97
C ASN A 68 7.39 -6.31 11.47
N ALA A 69 7.57 -7.33 10.64
CA ALA A 69 8.86 -7.66 10.04
C ALA A 69 9.30 -6.68 8.94
N ALA A 70 8.37 -5.94 8.33
CA ALA A 70 8.67 -4.89 7.36
C ALA A 70 9.18 -3.60 8.04
N ALA A 71 8.73 -3.30 9.26
CA ALA A 71 9.07 -2.06 9.96
C ALA A 71 10.58 -1.77 10.04
N PRO A 72 11.46 -2.69 10.50
CA PRO A 72 12.90 -2.43 10.53
C PRO A 72 13.53 -2.25 9.15
N LYS A 73 12.95 -2.81 8.09
CA LYS A 73 13.43 -2.63 6.72
C LYS A 73 13.15 -1.22 6.23
N VAL A 74 11.91 -0.74 6.42
CA VAL A 74 11.54 0.65 6.10
C VAL A 74 12.35 1.66 6.92
N ALA A 75 12.62 1.35 8.19
CA ALA A 75 13.49 2.19 9.02
C ALA A 75 14.93 2.26 8.46
N ALA A 76 15.47 1.13 8.00
CA ALA A 76 16.79 1.09 7.37
C ALA A 76 16.84 1.91 6.06
N ASP A 77 15.79 1.83 5.23
CA ASP A 77 15.67 2.64 4.01
C ASP A 77 15.69 4.15 4.35
N LEU A 78 14.93 4.58 5.37
CA LEU A 78 14.92 5.99 5.78
C LEU A 78 16.28 6.45 6.34
N GLN A 79 16.97 5.60 7.11
CA GLN A 79 18.30 5.87 7.62
C GLN A 79 19.34 5.99 6.49
N GLY A 80 19.27 5.11 5.48
CA GLY A 80 20.08 5.19 4.28
C GLY A 80 19.86 6.49 3.51
N ILE A 81 18.59 6.88 3.30
CA ILE A 81 18.24 8.15 2.66
C ILE A 81 18.85 9.34 3.41
N HIS A 82 18.76 9.39 4.73
CA HIS A 82 19.36 10.48 5.53
C HIS A 82 20.87 10.48 5.50
N ALA A 83 21.52 9.31 5.36
CA ALA A 83 22.97 9.22 5.22
C ALA A 83 23.44 9.77 3.86
N ASP A 84 22.74 9.43 2.77
CA ASP A 84 23.11 9.81 1.40
C ASP A 84 22.64 11.23 1.02
N ALA A 85 21.53 11.67 1.62
CA ALA A 85 20.91 12.97 1.37
C ALA A 85 20.60 13.71 2.69
N PRO A 86 21.61 14.12 3.46
CA PRO A 86 21.44 14.64 4.83
C PRO A 86 20.64 15.96 4.92
N ASN A 87 20.51 16.69 3.81
CA ASN A 87 19.76 17.94 3.74
C ASN A 87 18.35 17.77 3.16
N ALA A 88 17.98 16.54 2.78
CA ALA A 88 16.69 16.29 2.15
C ALA A 88 15.55 16.30 3.17
N ARG A 89 14.45 16.93 2.79
CA ARG A 89 13.16 16.65 3.41
C ARG A 89 12.67 15.30 2.93
N VAL A 90 12.39 14.37 3.86
CA VAL A 90 11.97 13.01 3.53
C VAL A 90 10.49 12.83 3.84
N LEU A 91 9.71 12.43 2.83
CA LEU A 91 8.28 12.14 2.92
C LEU A 91 8.06 10.65 2.67
N LEU A 92 7.54 9.95 3.69
CA LEU A 92 7.08 8.56 3.55
C LEU A 92 5.60 8.55 3.23
N VAL A 93 5.25 8.14 2.00
CA VAL A 93 3.88 8.19 1.48
C VAL A 93 3.16 6.88 1.82
N GLY A 94 2.00 6.98 2.44
CA GLY A 94 1.14 5.84 2.76
C GLY A 94 0.35 5.34 1.55
N TYR A 95 -0.41 4.26 1.77
CA TYR A 95 -1.24 3.64 0.74
C TYR A 95 -2.67 4.17 0.80
N PRO A 96 -3.29 4.46 -0.38
CA PRO A 96 -4.69 4.84 -0.47
C PRO A 96 -5.60 3.65 -0.17
N VAL A 97 -6.89 3.90 0.08
CA VAL A 97 -7.90 2.86 0.27
C VAL A 97 -7.98 1.97 -0.97
N ILE A 98 -7.73 0.68 -0.80
CA ILE A 98 -7.91 -0.33 -1.86
C ILE A 98 -9.31 -0.91 -1.80
N LEU A 99 -9.72 -1.43 -0.64
CA LEU A 99 -11.05 -2.03 -0.42
C LEU A 99 -11.99 -1.03 0.28
N PRO A 100 -13.32 -1.10 0.07
CA PRO A 100 -14.25 -0.16 0.65
C PRO A 100 -14.06 0.04 2.14
N ASN A 101 -14.09 1.30 2.59
CA ASN A 101 -13.88 1.66 4.00
C ASN A 101 -14.97 1.12 4.94
N SER A 102 -16.13 0.74 4.39
CA SER A 102 -17.25 0.08 5.07
C SER A 102 -17.84 -1.02 4.18
N GLY A 103 -18.70 -1.87 4.73
CA GLY A 103 -19.34 -2.95 3.99
C GLY A 103 -18.39 -4.11 3.65
N SER A 104 -18.87 -5.00 2.80
CA SER A 104 -18.29 -6.31 2.48
C SER A 104 -17.73 -6.42 1.06
N GLY A 105 -17.52 -5.30 0.35
CA GLY A 105 -16.92 -5.29 -0.99
C GLY A 105 -17.93 -5.37 -2.14
N CYS A 106 -17.44 -5.74 -3.32
CA CYS A 106 -18.17 -5.70 -4.59
C CYS A 106 -18.01 -7.00 -5.40
N TRP A 107 -18.16 -8.14 -4.74
CA TRP A 107 -18.20 -9.43 -5.44
C TRP A 107 -19.27 -9.44 -6.54
N PRO A 108 -19.04 -10.01 -7.74
CA PRO A 108 -17.80 -10.68 -8.20
C PRO A 108 -16.81 -9.74 -8.90
N VAL A 109 -17.07 -8.44 -8.99
CA VAL A 109 -16.22 -7.47 -9.71
C VAL A 109 -14.79 -7.46 -9.13
N VAL A 110 -14.71 -7.48 -7.82
CA VAL A 110 -13.46 -7.75 -7.09
C VAL A 110 -13.66 -9.04 -6.31
N PRO A 111 -13.03 -10.15 -6.71
CA PRO A 111 -13.33 -11.48 -6.17
C PRO A 111 -12.61 -11.72 -4.83
N ILE A 112 -12.88 -10.86 -3.85
CA ILE A 112 -12.52 -11.03 -2.44
C ILE A 112 -13.78 -11.40 -1.68
N ALA A 113 -13.74 -12.49 -0.90
CA ALA A 113 -14.87 -12.97 -0.14
C ALA A 113 -15.40 -11.91 0.85
N PHE A 114 -16.70 -11.87 1.05
CA PHE A 114 -17.36 -10.83 1.84
C PHE A 114 -16.82 -10.71 3.26
N GLY A 115 -16.49 -11.82 3.92
CA GLY A 115 -15.90 -11.82 5.26
C GLY A 115 -14.41 -11.43 5.30
N ASP A 116 -13.70 -11.50 4.16
CA ASP A 116 -12.30 -11.13 4.06
C ASP A 116 -12.08 -9.62 3.89
N VAL A 117 -13.05 -8.89 3.31
CA VAL A 117 -12.92 -7.45 3.07
C VAL A 117 -12.64 -6.65 4.35
N PRO A 118 -13.38 -6.84 5.46
CA PRO A 118 -13.06 -6.17 6.72
C PRO A 118 -11.67 -6.52 7.28
N TYR A 119 -11.24 -7.77 7.12
CA TYR A 119 -9.92 -8.24 7.56
C TYR A 119 -8.80 -7.56 6.78
N LEU A 120 -8.85 -7.62 5.43
CA LEU A 120 -7.84 -7.03 4.57
C LEU A 120 -7.76 -5.50 4.69
N ARG A 121 -8.89 -4.82 4.84
CA ARG A 121 -8.96 -3.41 5.20
C ARG A 121 -8.24 -3.13 6.52
N GLY A 122 -8.41 -4.01 7.52
CA GLY A 122 -7.69 -3.93 8.79
C GLY A 122 -6.17 -4.11 8.62
N VAL A 123 -5.74 -4.97 7.71
CA VAL A 123 -4.33 -5.17 7.35
C VAL A 123 -3.75 -3.92 6.69
N GLU A 124 -4.46 -3.32 5.73
CA GLU A 124 -4.04 -2.09 5.06
C GLU A 124 -3.87 -0.92 6.03
N ARG A 125 -4.84 -0.74 6.94
CA ARG A 125 -4.74 0.28 7.99
C ARG A 125 -3.56 0.04 8.93
N ALA A 126 -3.26 -1.23 9.26
CA ALA A 126 -2.11 -1.55 10.08
C ALA A 126 -0.79 -1.26 9.37
N LEU A 127 -0.71 -1.52 8.06
CA LEU A 127 0.45 -1.14 7.26
C LEU A 127 0.67 0.37 7.31
N ASN A 128 -0.37 1.17 7.04
CA ASN A 128 -0.29 2.63 7.11
C ASN A 128 0.10 3.14 8.52
N SER A 129 -0.43 2.50 9.57
CA SER A 129 -0.08 2.85 10.95
C SER A 129 1.38 2.54 11.28
N MET A 130 1.88 1.41 10.79
CA MET A 130 3.30 1.05 10.92
C MET A 130 4.19 2.05 10.19
N LEU A 131 3.85 2.41 8.95
CA LEU A 131 4.60 3.40 8.16
C LEU A 131 4.64 4.77 8.86
N ALA A 132 3.51 5.22 9.41
CA ALA A 132 3.44 6.47 10.17
C ALA A 132 4.35 6.45 11.42
N ALA A 133 4.35 5.34 12.17
CA ALA A 133 5.20 5.18 13.35
C ALA A 133 6.69 5.14 12.97
N VAL A 134 7.05 4.43 11.90
CA VAL A 134 8.43 4.34 11.42
C VAL A 134 8.91 5.69 10.91
N ALA A 135 8.10 6.43 10.16
CA ALA A 135 8.43 7.78 9.69
C ALA A 135 8.75 8.71 10.87
N ALA A 136 7.87 8.76 11.87
CA ALA A 136 8.05 9.58 13.06
C ALA A 136 9.35 9.23 13.83
N ALA A 137 9.67 7.94 13.93
CA ALA A 137 10.87 7.47 14.63
C ALA A 137 12.18 7.70 13.86
N ASN A 138 12.10 7.98 12.54
CA ASN A 138 13.26 8.13 11.65
C ASN A 138 13.27 9.48 10.92
N HIS A 139 12.81 10.56 11.56
CA HIS A 139 12.88 11.94 11.06
C HIS A 139 12.29 12.17 9.67
N ALA A 140 11.30 11.36 9.27
CA ALA A 140 10.53 11.52 8.04
C ALA A 140 9.10 12.00 8.33
N THR A 141 8.51 12.72 7.39
CA THR A 141 7.10 13.10 7.47
C THR A 141 6.24 12.02 6.82
N PHE A 142 5.29 11.45 7.56
CA PHE A 142 4.30 10.54 6.97
C PHE A 142 3.23 11.33 6.20
N VAL A 143 3.03 10.98 4.93
CA VAL A 143 1.96 11.55 4.08
C VAL A 143 0.81 10.54 4.02
N GLY A 144 -0.26 10.81 4.76
CA GLY A 144 -1.43 9.93 4.83
C GLY A 144 -2.34 10.09 3.61
N THR A 145 -2.41 9.09 2.75
CA THR A 145 -3.27 9.07 1.55
C THR A 145 -4.59 8.35 1.78
N TYR A 146 -4.69 7.54 2.84
CA TYR A 146 -5.84 6.69 3.14
C TYR A 146 -7.14 7.47 3.32
N THR A 147 -7.13 8.50 4.17
CA THR A 147 -8.36 9.24 4.49
C THR A 147 -8.89 10.02 3.29
N ALA A 148 -8.00 10.62 2.50
CA ALA A 148 -8.36 11.39 1.31
C ALA A 148 -8.95 10.51 0.19
N SER A 149 -8.65 9.21 0.18
CA SER A 149 -9.10 8.25 -0.84
C SER A 149 -10.38 7.47 -0.45
N ILE A 150 -10.97 7.75 0.73
CA ILE A 150 -12.24 7.10 1.12
C ILE A 150 -13.35 7.47 0.11
N GLY A 151 -14.02 6.44 -0.41
CA GLY A 151 -15.02 6.59 -1.48
C GLY A 151 -14.46 6.50 -2.90
N HIS A 152 -13.16 6.22 -3.04
CA HIS A 152 -12.47 6.05 -4.32
C HIS A 152 -11.80 4.67 -4.46
N ASP A 153 -12.28 3.68 -3.73
CA ASP A 153 -11.79 2.30 -3.72
C ASP A 153 -12.10 1.54 -5.03
N VAL A 154 -11.59 0.32 -5.13
CA VAL A 154 -11.74 -0.57 -6.30
C VAL A 154 -13.19 -0.88 -6.69
N CYS A 155 -14.15 -0.71 -5.78
CA CYS A 155 -15.57 -0.98 -6.00
C CYS A 155 -16.34 0.19 -6.61
N GLN A 156 -15.71 1.35 -6.73
CA GLN A 156 -16.35 2.51 -7.33
C GLN A 156 -16.41 2.43 -8.84
N ALA A 157 -17.31 3.20 -9.45
CA ALA A 157 -17.45 3.28 -10.90
C ALA A 157 -16.18 3.83 -11.58
N PRO A 158 -15.92 3.47 -12.84
CA PRO A 158 -14.88 4.11 -13.64
C PRO A 158 -15.04 5.65 -13.63
N GLY A 159 -13.95 6.38 -13.46
CA GLY A 159 -13.95 7.83 -13.28
C GLY A 159 -14.14 8.32 -11.84
N THR A 160 -14.63 7.46 -10.93
CA THR A 160 -14.70 7.74 -9.48
C THR A 160 -13.60 7.02 -8.72
N LYS A 161 -13.30 5.77 -9.08
CA LYS A 161 -12.25 4.99 -8.41
C LYS A 161 -10.86 5.54 -8.71
N TRP A 162 -10.02 5.51 -7.70
CA TRP A 162 -8.61 5.89 -7.77
C TRP A 162 -7.68 4.69 -7.83
N VAL A 163 -8.17 3.52 -7.43
CA VAL A 163 -7.45 2.25 -7.48
C VAL A 163 -8.20 1.30 -8.40
N GLU A 164 -7.49 0.68 -9.33
CA GLU A 164 -8.08 -0.27 -10.27
C GLU A 164 -8.34 -1.62 -9.61
N GLY A 165 -9.39 -2.30 -10.08
CA GLY A 165 -9.70 -3.65 -9.63
C GLY A 165 -8.85 -4.73 -10.31
N LEU A 166 -9.30 -5.99 -10.21
CA LEU A 166 -8.63 -7.13 -10.85
C LEU A 166 -8.55 -6.96 -12.38
N ILE A 167 -9.62 -6.41 -12.98
CA ILE A 167 -9.67 -6.03 -14.39
C ILE A 167 -9.65 -4.51 -14.44
N PRO A 168 -8.54 -3.87 -14.79
CA PRO A 168 -8.44 -2.43 -14.87
C PRO A 168 -9.37 -1.84 -15.94
N THR A 169 -9.98 -0.71 -15.64
CA THR A 169 -10.79 0.08 -16.57
C THR A 169 -10.09 1.38 -17.00
N SER A 170 -8.94 1.65 -16.41
CA SER A 170 -8.01 2.74 -16.76
C SER A 170 -6.57 2.20 -16.75
N PRO A 171 -5.63 2.88 -17.41
CA PRO A 171 -4.22 2.46 -17.41
C PRO A 171 -3.64 2.41 -15.99
N ALA A 172 -3.51 1.20 -15.45
CA ALA A 172 -2.84 0.87 -14.18
C ALA A 172 -2.65 -0.65 -14.09
N VAL A 173 -1.76 -1.09 -13.23
CA VAL A 173 -1.67 -2.51 -12.83
C VAL A 173 -2.84 -2.83 -11.90
N PRO A 174 -3.41 -4.07 -11.91
CA PRO A 174 -4.46 -4.48 -10.97
C PRO A 174 -4.11 -4.11 -9.52
N PHE A 175 -5.08 -3.57 -8.80
CA PHE A 175 -4.95 -3.11 -7.40
C PHE A 175 -3.93 -1.99 -7.17
N HIS A 176 -3.58 -1.22 -8.22
CA HIS A 176 -2.73 -0.05 -8.12
C HIS A 176 -3.50 1.23 -8.47
N PRO A 177 -3.00 2.39 -8.03
CA PRO A 177 -3.58 3.67 -8.38
C PRO A 177 -3.60 3.89 -9.89
N ASN A 178 -4.70 4.44 -10.39
CA ASN A 178 -4.81 4.98 -11.74
C ASN A 178 -4.39 6.47 -11.74
N GLN A 179 -4.50 7.15 -12.88
CA GLN A 179 -4.13 8.56 -13.00
C GLN A 179 -4.81 9.46 -11.95
N LEU A 180 -6.09 9.23 -11.62
CA LEU A 180 -6.80 10.00 -10.61
C LEU A 180 -6.20 9.76 -9.22
N GLY A 181 -5.88 8.51 -8.91
CA GLY A 181 -5.23 8.13 -7.66
C GLY A 181 -3.85 8.74 -7.52
N GLU A 182 -3.03 8.66 -8.57
CA GLU A 182 -1.69 9.26 -8.58
C GLU A 182 -1.75 10.79 -8.40
N GLN A 183 -2.68 11.47 -9.07
CA GLN A 183 -2.89 12.91 -8.91
C GLN A 183 -3.34 13.27 -7.49
N ALA A 184 -4.26 12.51 -6.92
CA ALA A 184 -4.72 12.73 -5.55
C ALA A 184 -3.61 12.51 -4.51
N MET A 185 -2.79 11.48 -4.69
CA MET A 185 -1.63 11.21 -3.84
C MET A 185 -0.59 12.33 -3.97
N ALA A 186 -0.32 12.82 -5.19
CA ALA A 186 0.56 13.97 -5.42
C ALA A 186 0.06 15.23 -4.71
N GLN A 187 -1.26 15.49 -4.68
CA GLN A 187 -1.83 16.60 -3.92
C GLN A 187 -1.58 16.46 -2.42
N GLN A 188 -1.66 15.24 -1.84
CA GLN A 188 -1.33 15.02 -0.44
C GLN A 188 0.17 15.29 -0.16
N VAL A 189 1.05 14.89 -1.07
CA VAL A 189 2.48 15.19 -0.99
C VAL A 189 2.72 16.70 -1.04
N LEU A 190 2.11 17.42 -1.97
CA LEU A 190 2.22 18.87 -2.08
C LEU A 190 1.70 19.58 -0.82
N ALA A 191 0.55 19.16 -0.29
CA ALA A 191 0.01 19.69 0.96
C ALA A 191 0.94 19.48 2.17
N ALA A 192 1.69 18.36 2.18
CA ALA A 192 2.68 18.11 3.22
C ALA A 192 3.96 18.95 3.08
N LEU A 193 4.19 19.55 1.92
CA LEU A 193 5.34 20.43 1.69
C LEU A 193 5.10 21.86 2.17
N GLY A 194 3.86 22.30 2.24
CA GLY A 194 3.44 23.64 2.70
C GLY A 194 3.21 24.60 1.57
#